data_e63aeabc9ae6ae240cbe985ff4f44754
#
_entry.id   e63aeabc9ae6ae240cbe985ff4f44754
#
_cell.length_a   1.000
_cell.length_b   1.000
_cell.length_c   1.000
_cell.angle_alpha   90.00
_cell.angle_beta   90.00
_cell.angle_gamma   90.00
#
_symmetry.space_group_name_H-M   'P 1'
#
loop_
_entity.id
_entity.type
_entity.pdbx_description
1 polymer ?
#
loop_
_entity_poly.entity_id
_entity_poly.type
_entity_poly.pdbx_seq_one_letter_code
_entity_poly.pdbx_strand_id
1 'polypeptide(L)'
;SFDGDLLALNLRKEHPDWIERWISGTVASELQKQKDEAIAQHKDFAFETNFSNDLILNMIREFKEAGYKISLLYFGLGSLEESTTRVMQRKLFGGHDVANEIIEYNFYEGIKRVQENLHLFDNITFVDGNSNYGEIVAIYIKKSAKHEITNQSYEWFNRFFAEAFDKLK
;
A
#
# COMPACT_ATOMS: atom_id res chain seq x y z
N SER A 1 9.92 -1.58 10.21
CA SER A 1 9.15 -1.12 9.03
C SER A 1 10.08 -0.50 8.00
N PHE A 2 9.78 -0.68 6.74
CA PHE A 2 10.51 -0.07 5.62
C PHE A 2 9.71 1.12 5.08
N ASP A 3 10.36 2.27 5.01
CA ASP A 3 9.84 3.50 4.41
C ASP A 3 10.69 3.89 3.19
N GLY A 4 10.19 3.54 2.01
CA GLY A 4 10.89 3.78 0.74
C GLY A 4 10.97 5.27 0.37
N ASP A 5 9.96 6.06 0.72
CA ASP A 5 9.92 7.50 0.43
C ASP A 5 10.97 8.25 1.28
N LEU A 6 11.07 7.91 2.56
CA LEU A 6 12.09 8.47 3.45
C LEU A 6 13.51 8.08 3.01
N LEU A 7 13.71 6.83 2.63
CA LEU A 7 15.01 6.37 2.11
C LEU A 7 15.37 7.11 0.82
N ALA A 8 14.45 7.24 -0.12
CA ALA A 8 14.67 7.99 -1.36
C ALA A 8 15.00 9.46 -1.10
N LEU A 9 14.31 10.09 -0.15
CA LEU A 9 14.58 11.48 0.26
C LEU A 9 16.01 11.64 0.80
N ASN A 10 16.45 10.71 1.65
CA ASN A 10 17.81 10.73 2.22
C ASN A 10 18.88 10.52 1.12
N LEU A 11 18.65 9.53 0.24
CA LEU A 11 19.57 9.28 -0.88
C LEU A 11 19.73 10.49 -1.81
N ARG A 12 18.66 11.23 -2.10
CA ARG A 12 18.73 12.46 -2.90
C ARG A 12 19.54 13.55 -2.22
N LYS A 13 19.49 13.65 -0.88
CA LYS A 13 20.29 14.62 -0.11
C LYS A 13 21.77 14.23 -0.06
N GLU A 14 22.05 12.93 0.12
CA GLU A 14 23.42 12.41 0.22
C GLU A 14 24.12 12.35 -1.14
N HIS A 15 23.35 12.11 -2.20
CA HIS A 15 23.83 11.93 -3.57
C HIS A 15 23.07 12.83 -4.56
N PRO A 16 23.27 14.14 -4.52
CA PRO A 16 22.53 15.09 -5.36
C PRO A 16 22.81 14.94 -6.87
N ASP A 17 23.88 14.24 -7.23
CA ASP A 17 24.30 13.89 -8.59
C ASP A 17 23.68 12.58 -9.12
N TRP A 18 22.99 11.82 -8.26
CA TRP A 18 22.35 10.59 -8.70
C TRP A 18 21.09 10.86 -9.51
N ILE A 19 20.95 10.09 -10.61
CA ILE A 19 19.74 10.09 -11.40
C ILE A 19 18.66 9.26 -10.68
N GLU A 20 17.40 9.58 -10.93
CA GLU A 20 16.25 8.96 -10.25
C GLU A 20 16.23 7.43 -10.38
N ARG A 21 16.73 6.89 -11.48
CA ARG A 21 16.84 5.43 -11.68
C ARG A 21 17.77 4.76 -10.67
N TRP A 22 18.85 5.41 -10.26
CA TRP A 22 19.78 4.87 -9.26
C TRP A 22 19.16 4.91 -7.87
N ILE A 23 18.47 6.00 -7.53
CA ILE A 23 17.73 6.13 -6.27
C ILE A 23 16.68 5.04 -6.16
N SER A 24 15.82 4.90 -7.16
CA SER A 24 14.75 3.88 -7.18
C SER A 24 15.33 2.45 -7.13
N GLY A 25 16.42 2.20 -7.83
CA GLY A 25 17.11 0.90 -7.79
C GLY A 25 17.67 0.58 -6.41
N THR A 26 18.25 1.56 -5.73
CA THR A 26 18.79 1.40 -4.37
C THR A 26 17.66 1.15 -3.36
N VAL A 27 16.55 1.90 -3.46
CA VAL A 27 15.36 1.70 -2.61
C VAL A 27 14.79 0.29 -2.81
N ALA A 28 14.65 -0.17 -4.05
CA ALA A 28 14.16 -1.52 -4.35
C ALA A 28 15.10 -2.62 -3.82
N SER A 29 16.41 -2.43 -3.96
CA SER A 29 17.43 -3.36 -3.44
C SER A 29 17.41 -3.44 -1.92
N GLU A 30 17.28 -2.31 -1.23
CA GLU A 30 17.20 -2.27 0.24
C GLU A 30 15.90 -2.89 0.76
N LEU A 31 14.77 -2.66 0.09
CA LEU A 31 13.50 -3.33 0.41
C LEU A 31 13.64 -4.86 0.31
N GLN A 32 14.24 -5.34 -0.79
CA GLN A 32 14.47 -6.78 -0.99
C GLN A 32 15.37 -7.37 0.10
N LYS A 33 16.47 -6.70 0.41
CA LYS A 33 17.41 -7.11 1.47
C LYS A 33 16.74 -7.19 2.83
N GLN A 34 15.99 -6.16 3.24
CA GLN A 34 15.29 -6.15 4.52
C GLN A 34 14.18 -7.21 4.60
N LYS A 35 13.50 -7.47 3.48
CA LYS A 35 12.55 -8.58 3.36
C LYS A 35 13.26 -9.93 3.61
N ASP A 36 14.37 -10.20 2.92
CA ASP A 36 15.11 -11.44 3.05
C ASP A 36 15.65 -11.65 4.48
N GLU A 37 16.16 -10.58 5.10
CA GLU A 37 16.60 -10.58 6.50
C GLU A 37 15.43 -10.85 7.47
N ALA A 38 14.26 -10.25 7.23
CA ALA A 38 13.07 -10.47 8.04
C ALA A 38 12.62 -11.94 7.98
N ILE A 39 12.56 -12.52 6.78
CA ILE A 39 12.22 -13.93 6.58
C ILE A 39 13.24 -14.85 7.27
N ALA A 40 14.54 -14.62 7.05
CA ALA A 40 15.60 -15.45 7.64
C ALA A 40 15.63 -15.42 9.17
N GLN A 41 15.23 -14.28 9.77
CA GLN A 41 15.24 -14.06 11.22
C GLN A 41 13.86 -14.22 11.87
N HIS A 42 12.82 -14.60 11.12
CA HIS A 42 11.43 -14.69 11.57
C HIS A 42 10.93 -13.40 12.27
N LYS A 43 11.30 -12.24 11.73
CA LYS A 43 10.90 -10.93 12.27
C LYS A 43 9.67 -10.40 11.55
N ASP A 44 8.81 -9.70 12.29
CA ASP A 44 7.72 -8.94 11.69
C ASP A 44 8.27 -7.89 10.71
N PHE A 45 7.56 -7.73 9.58
CA PHE A 45 7.94 -6.79 8.55
C PHE A 45 6.71 -5.96 8.10
N ALA A 46 6.91 -4.66 7.95
CA ALA A 46 5.88 -3.76 7.42
C ALA A 46 6.50 -2.79 6.42
N PHE A 47 5.75 -2.47 5.38
CA PHE A 47 6.15 -1.48 4.36
C PHE A 47 4.93 -0.81 3.74
N GLU A 48 5.13 0.38 3.19
CA GLU A 48 4.11 1.11 2.45
C GLU A 48 4.25 0.88 0.94
N THR A 49 3.12 0.80 0.25
CA THR A 49 3.09 0.59 -1.21
C THR A 49 1.79 1.10 -1.81
N ASN A 50 1.83 1.51 -3.07
CA ASN A 50 0.66 1.85 -3.88
C ASN A 50 0.10 0.65 -4.67
N PHE A 51 0.67 -0.54 -4.53
CA PHE A 51 0.28 -1.76 -5.25
C PHE A 51 0.28 -1.64 -6.79
N SER A 52 1.02 -0.71 -7.36
CA SER A 52 0.99 -0.45 -8.81
C SER A 52 1.73 -1.48 -9.67
N ASN A 53 2.42 -2.45 -9.06
CA ASN A 53 3.16 -3.49 -9.78
C ASN A 53 3.10 -4.86 -9.11
N ASP A 54 3.50 -5.90 -9.85
CA ASP A 54 3.42 -7.29 -9.38
C ASP A 54 4.52 -7.69 -8.39
N LEU A 55 5.57 -6.89 -8.21
CA LEU A 55 6.64 -7.17 -7.25
C LEU A 55 6.09 -7.29 -5.83
N ILE A 56 5.12 -6.46 -5.48
CA ILE A 56 4.49 -6.49 -4.16
C ILE A 56 3.71 -7.79 -3.94
N LEU A 57 2.98 -8.26 -4.95
CA LEU A 57 2.26 -9.52 -4.87
C LEU A 57 3.21 -10.72 -4.73
N ASN A 58 4.36 -10.67 -5.40
CA ASN A 58 5.38 -11.70 -5.26
C ASN A 58 5.97 -11.70 -3.84
N MET A 59 6.29 -10.53 -3.29
CA MET A 59 6.74 -10.42 -1.90
C MET A 59 5.72 -10.98 -0.91
N ILE A 60 4.43 -10.68 -1.09
CA ILE A 60 3.35 -11.22 -0.25
C ILE A 60 3.34 -12.76 -0.31
N ARG A 61 3.48 -13.35 -1.50
CA ARG A 61 3.54 -14.81 -1.67
C ARG A 61 4.76 -15.41 -0.97
N GLU A 62 5.95 -14.81 -1.11
CA GLU A 62 7.16 -15.24 -0.42
C GLU A 62 7.00 -15.23 1.10
N PHE A 63 6.42 -14.17 1.67
CA PHE A 63 6.10 -14.13 3.11
C PHE A 63 5.11 -15.23 3.51
N LYS A 64 4.07 -15.48 2.69
CA LYS A 64 3.11 -16.56 2.97
C LYS A 64 3.77 -17.95 2.93
N GLU A 65 4.62 -18.20 1.94
CA GLU A 65 5.41 -19.44 1.83
C GLU A 65 6.34 -19.64 3.02
N ALA A 66 6.86 -18.53 3.58
CA ALA A 66 7.65 -18.54 4.81
C ALA A 66 6.81 -18.64 6.11
N GLY A 67 5.47 -18.79 6.00
CA GLY A 67 4.57 -19.02 7.13
C GLY A 67 4.06 -17.76 7.82
N TYR A 68 4.25 -16.58 7.23
CA TYR A 68 3.74 -15.32 7.78
C TYR A 68 2.25 -15.17 7.59
N LYS A 69 1.62 -14.48 8.53
CA LYS A 69 0.27 -13.92 8.37
C LYS A 69 0.37 -12.55 7.75
N ILE A 70 -0.42 -12.32 6.71
CA ILE A 70 -0.40 -11.07 5.96
C ILE A 70 -1.57 -10.20 6.36
N SER A 71 -1.28 -8.97 6.77
CA SER A 71 -2.27 -7.96 7.08
C SER A 71 -2.20 -6.79 6.10
N LEU A 72 -3.34 -6.39 5.57
CA LEU A 72 -3.51 -5.20 4.74
C LEU A 72 -4.18 -4.10 5.55
N LEU A 73 -3.55 -2.93 5.61
CA LEU A 73 -4.16 -1.68 6.04
C LEU A 73 -4.28 -0.78 4.81
N TYR A 74 -5.50 -0.57 4.33
CA TYR A 74 -5.76 0.17 3.10
C TYR A 74 -6.43 1.50 3.41
N PHE A 75 -5.77 2.59 3.02
CA PHE A 75 -6.32 3.95 3.12
C PHE A 75 -6.99 4.32 1.79
N GLY A 76 -8.32 4.31 1.77
CA GLY A 76 -9.09 4.59 0.57
C GLY A 76 -9.27 6.07 0.31
N LEU A 77 -9.34 6.43 -0.97
CA LEU A 77 -9.65 7.77 -1.47
C LEU A 77 -10.82 7.70 -2.43
N GLY A 78 -11.64 8.74 -2.42
CA GLY A 78 -12.86 8.80 -3.20
C GLY A 78 -12.63 8.94 -4.70
N SER A 79 -11.53 9.61 -5.08
CA SER A 79 -11.29 9.95 -6.48
C SER A 79 -9.81 10.11 -6.82
N LEU A 80 -9.51 10.08 -8.12
CA LEU A 80 -8.21 10.44 -8.66
C LEU A 80 -7.81 11.89 -8.33
N GLU A 81 -8.78 12.79 -8.28
CA GLU A 81 -8.55 14.19 -7.94
C GLU A 81 -8.03 14.34 -6.50
N GLU A 82 -8.63 13.61 -5.54
CA GLU A 82 -8.14 13.55 -4.16
C GLU A 82 -6.72 12.98 -4.09
N SER A 83 -6.44 11.91 -4.84
CA SER A 83 -5.09 11.33 -4.93
C SER A 83 -4.08 12.35 -5.47
N THR A 84 -4.42 13.04 -6.55
CA THR A 84 -3.59 14.07 -7.17
C THR A 84 -3.32 15.23 -6.19
N THR A 85 -4.37 15.70 -5.51
CA THR A 85 -4.25 16.77 -4.51
C THR A 85 -3.27 16.39 -3.40
N ARG A 86 -3.32 15.15 -2.90
CA ARG A 86 -2.40 14.66 -1.87
C ARG A 86 -0.95 14.59 -2.35
N VAL A 87 -0.73 14.13 -3.58
CA VAL A 87 0.62 14.11 -4.17
C VAL A 87 1.17 15.53 -4.30
N MET A 88 0.34 16.48 -4.75
CA MET A 88 0.73 17.89 -4.84
C MET A 88 1.05 18.49 -3.47
N GLN A 89 0.24 18.20 -2.45
CA GLN A 89 0.52 18.66 -1.07
C GLN A 89 1.84 18.08 -0.55
N ARG A 90 2.11 16.79 -0.74
CA ARG A 90 3.38 16.17 -0.35
C ARG A 90 4.58 16.82 -1.05
N LYS A 91 4.44 17.21 -2.32
CA LYS A 91 5.46 17.95 -3.07
C LYS A 91 5.80 19.28 -2.39
N LEU A 92 4.83 20.03 -1.88
CA LEU A 92 5.05 21.29 -1.15
C LEU A 92 5.85 21.09 0.15
N PHE A 93 5.79 19.90 0.74
CA PHE A 93 6.56 19.53 1.95
C PHE A 93 7.85 18.76 1.66
N GLY A 94 8.39 18.83 0.43
CA GLY A 94 9.67 18.22 0.06
C GLY A 94 9.59 16.85 -0.59
N GLY A 95 8.40 16.39 -0.93
CA GLY A 95 8.21 15.20 -1.78
C GLY A 95 8.65 15.45 -3.22
N HIS A 96 8.92 14.38 -3.96
CA HIS A 96 9.29 14.47 -5.38
C HIS A 96 8.06 14.75 -6.27
N ASP A 97 8.34 15.28 -7.45
CA ASP A 97 7.33 15.51 -8.48
C ASP A 97 6.94 14.18 -9.14
N VAL A 98 5.64 13.95 -9.28
CA VAL A 98 5.11 12.76 -9.94
C VAL A 98 4.20 13.23 -11.08
N ALA A 99 4.43 12.73 -12.30
CA ALA A 99 3.59 13.05 -13.45
C ALA A 99 2.15 12.55 -13.23
N ASN A 100 1.18 13.32 -13.73
CA ASN A 100 -0.25 13.00 -13.54
C ASN A 100 -0.62 11.61 -14.08
N GLU A 101 -0.03 11.19 -15.19
CA GLU A 101 -0.24 9.88 -15.79
C GLU A 101 0.23 8.74 -14.86
N ILE A 102 1.29 8.97 -14.09
CA ILE A 102 1.78 8.01 -13.09
C ILE A 102 0.86 7.97 -11.87
N ILE A 103 0.34 9.12 -11.43
CA ILE A 103 -0.64 9.19 -10.35
C ILE A 103 -1.91 8.42 -10.72
N GLU A 104 -2.43 8.67 -11.93
CA GLU A 104 -3.60 7.98 -12.47
C GLU A 104 -3.38 6.47 -12.58
N TYR A 105 -2.26 6.05 -13.16
CA TYR A 105 -1.87 4.65 -13.26
C TYR A 105 -1.80 3.97 -11.88
N ASN A 106 -1.09 4.58 -10.93
CA ASN A 106 -0.95 4.04 -9.58
C ASN A 106 -2.30 3.95 -8.86
N PHE A 107 -3.19 4.93 -9.06
CA PHE A 107 -4.52 4.94 -8.45
C PHE A 107 -5.36 3.77 -8.93
N TYR A 108 -5.54 3.61 -10.25
CA TYR A 108 -6.41 2.57 -10.79
C TYR A 108 -5.79 1.18 -10.71
N GLU A 109 -4.51 1.03 -11.03
CA GLU A 109 -3.83 -0.26 -10.97
C GLU A 109 -3.66 -0.75 -9.53
N GLY A 110 -3.40 0.17 -8.58
CA GLY A 110 -3.35 -0.17 -7.16
C GLY A 110 -4.69 -0.71 -6.65
N ILE A 111 -5.80 -0.02 -6.94
CA ILE A 111 -7.16 -0.46 -6.61
C ILE A 111 -7.43 -1.85 -7.20
N LYS A 112 -7.22 -2.01 -8.51
CA LYS A 112 -7.45 -3.26 -9.22
C LYS A 112 -6.67 -4.43 -8.61
N ARG A 113 -5.37 -4.26 -8.38
CA ARG A 113 -4.53 -5.33 -7.80
C ARG A 113 -4.95 -5.71 -6.39
N VAL A 114 -5.28 -4.75 -5.55
CA VAL A 114 -5.80 -5.05 -4.21
C VAL A 114 -7.13 -5.79 -4.32
N GLN A 115 -8.05 -5.30 -5.12
CA GLN A 115 -9.37 -5.90 -5.35
C GLN A 115 -9.29 -7.36 -5.80
N GLU A 116 -8.42 -7.64 -6.77
CA GLU A 116 -8.24 -9.00 -7.33
C GLU A 116 -7.53 -9.95 -6.37
N ASN A 117 -6.79 -9.42 -5.37
CA ASN A 117 -5.92 -10.19 -4.49
C ASN A 117 -6.27 -10.12 -3.00
N LEU A 118 -7.48 -9.70 -2.62
CA LEU A 118 -7.92 -9.64 -1.22
C LEU A 118 -7.79 -11.00 -0.52
N HIS A 119 -7.97 -12.11 -1.23
CA HIS A 119 -7.85 -13.48 -0.72
C HIS A 119 -6.43 -13.84 -0.21
N LEU A 120 -5.41 -13.07 -0.57
CA LEU A 120 -4.03 -13.27 -0.08
C LEU A 120 -3.85 -12.81 1.37
N PHE A 121 -4.72 -11.95 1.89
CA PHE A 121 -4.58 -11.37 3.22
C PHE A 121 -5.34 -12.18 4.27
N ASP A 122 -4.71 -12.34 5.43
CA ASP A 122 -5.32 -12.98 6.60
C ASP A 122 -6.12 -11.97 7.42
N ASN A 123 -5.71 -10.70 7.40
CA ASN A 123 -6.45 -9.58 7.99
C ASN A 123 -6.50 -8.42 6.99
N ILE A 124 -7.64 -7.76 6.93
CA ILE A 124 -7.82 -6.57 6.09
C ILE A 124 -8.54 -5.51 6.91
N THR A 125 -8.01 -4.29 6.88
CA THR A 125 -8.68 -3.11 7.44
C THR A 125 -8.72 -2.03 6.38
N PHE A 126 -9.91 -1.65 5.97
CA PHE A 126 -10.13 -0.47 5.13
C PHE A 126 -10.38 0.74 6.00
N VAL A 127 -9.68 1.83 5.72
CA VAL A 127 -9.73 3.08 6.46
C VAL A 127 -10.07 4.21 5.48
N ASP A 128 -10.95 5.13 5.89
CA ASP A 128 -11.19 6.32 5.09
C ASP A 128 -9.98 7.24 5.15
N GLY A 129 -9.34 7.40 4.00
CA GLY A 129 -8.16 8.22 3.88
C GLY A 129 -8.43 9.72 4.10
N ASN A 130 -9.66 10.20 3.93
CA ASN A 130 -10.04 11.60 4.14
C ASN A 130 -10.36 11.93 5.59
N SER A 131 -10.54 10.92 6.43
CA SER A 131 -10.76 11.12 7.85
C SER A 131 -9.48 11.56 8.57
N ASN A 132 -9.58 12.63 9.37
CA ASN A 132 -8.48 13.10 10.21
C ASN A 132 -8.11 12.11 11.34
N TYR A 133 -9.00 11.15 11.63
CA TYR A 133 -8.86 10.20 12.74
C TYR A 133 -8.74 8.75 12.29
N GLY A 134 -8.68 8.49 10.96
CA GLY A 134 -8.55 7.14 10.44
C GLY A 134 -9.81 6.29 10.68
N GLU A 135 -10.97 6.75 10.21
CA GLU A 135 -12.23 6.02 10.37
C GLU A 135 -12.20 4.68 9.66
N ILE A 136 -12.49 3.63 10.42
CA ILE A 136 -12.54 2.26 9.88
C ILE A 136 -13.82 2.08 9.08
N VAL A 137 -13.67 1.63 7.86
CA VAL A 137 -14.75 1.39 6.89
C VAL A 137 -15.19 -0.08 6.90
N ALA A 138 -14.23 -1.00 6.85
CA ALA A 138 -14.49 -2.42 6.87
C ALA A 138 -13.32 -3.20 7.47
N ILE A 139 -13.64 -4.36 8.10
CA ILE A 139 -12.66 -5.25 8.72
C ILE A 139 -12.96 -6.68 8.31
N TYR A 140 -11.91 -7.39 7.88
CA TYR A 140 -11.91 -8.84 7.72
C TYR A 140 -10.79 -9.46 8.56
N ILE A 141 -11.10 -10.51 9.33
CA ILE A 141 -10.13 -11.28 10.11
C ILE A 141 -10.43 -12.76 9.88
N LYS A 142 -9.60 -13.41 9.09
CA LYS A 142 -9.76 -14.82 8.68
C LYS A 142 -9.87 -15.78 9.87
N LYS A 143 -9.00 -15.63 10.87
CA LYS A 143 -8.94 -16.53 12.04
C LYS A 143 -10.24 -16.56 12.84
N SER A 144 -10.95 -15.43 12.97
CA SER A 144 -12.20 -15.32 13.73
C SER A 144 -13.45 -15.31 12.84
N ALA A 145 -13.30 -15.47 11.51
CA ALA A 145 -14.35 -15.26 10.53
C ALA A 145 -15.08 -13.91 10.70
N LYS A 146 -14.36 -12.89 11.20
CA LYS A 146 -14.90 -11.56 11.34
C LYS A 146 -14.98 -10.90 9.98
N HIS A 147 -16.16 -10.47 9.58
CA HIS A 147 -16.44 -9.77 8.33
C HIS A 147 -17.46 -8.66 8.64
N GLU A 148 -16.98 -7.45 8.80
CA GLU A 148 -17.79 -6.31 9.23
C GLU A 148 -17.57 -5.13 8.28
N ILE A 149 -18.66 -4.47 7.91
CA ILE A 149 -18.67 -3.16 7.25
C ILE A 149 -19.34 -2.21 8.22
N THR A 150 -18.78 -1.01 8.41
CA THR A 150 -19.36 -0.01 9.32
C THR A 150 -20.72 0.47 8.78
N ASN A 151 -21.56 1.03 9.66
CA ASN A 151 -22.87 1.54 9.27
C ASN A 151 -22.80 2.81 8.41
N GLN A 152 -21.67 3.49 8.35
CA GLN A 152 -21.46 4.65 7.50
C GLN A 152 -21.16 4.19 6.07
N SER A 153 -21.83 4.79 5.10
CA SER A 153 -21.61 4.49 3.69
C SER A 153 -20.44 5.30 3.16
N TYR A 154 -19.42 4.61 2.66
CA TYR A 154 -18.28 5.23 1.98
C TYR A 154 -18.35 4.89 0.49
N GLU A 155 -18.55 5.92 -0.34
CA GLU A 155 -18.77 5.75 -1.79
C GLU A 155 -17.61 5.03 -2.48
N TRP A 156 -16.36 5.39 -2.13
CA TRP A 156 -15.17 4.74 -2.69
C TRP A 156 -15.09 3.25 -2.37
N PHE A 157 -15.46 2.85 -1.13
CA PHE A 157 -15.46 1.44 -0.74
C PHE A 157 -16.55 0.67 -1.49
N ASN A 158 -17.76 1.21 -1.55
CA ASN A 158 -18.86 0.60 -2.28
C ASN A 158 -18.54 0.45 -3.76
N ARG A 159 -17.93 1.46 -4.37
CA ARG A 159 -17.56 1.47 -5.79
C ARG A 159 -16.45 0.50 -6.11
N PHE A 160 -15.41 0.42 -5.28
CA PHE A 160 -14.19 -0.30 -5.63
C PHE A 160 -14.03 -1.64 -4.91
N PHE A 161 -14.54 -1.82 -3.70
CA PHE A 161 -14.17 -2.98 -2.90
C PHE A 161 -15.32 -3.83 -2.37
N ALA A 162 -16.53 -3.31 -2.24
CA ALA A 162 -17.64 -4.01 -1.57
C ALA A 162 -17.90 -5.40 -2.17
N GLU A 163 -17.96 -5.53 -3.49
CA GLU A 163 -18.20 -6.82 -4.15
C GLU A 163 -17.06 -7.84 -3.89
N ALA A 164 -15.80 -7.38 -4.00
CA ALA A 164 -14.64 -8.25 -3.77
C ALA A 164 -14.50 -8.62 -2.29
N PHE A 165 -14.83 -7.69 -1.39
CA PHE A 165 -14.82 -7.90 0.05
C PHE A 165 -15.87 -8.90 0.48
N ASP A 166 -17.07 -8.84 -0.10
CA ASP A 166 -18.16 -9.80 0.18
C ASP A 166 -17.82 -11.25 -0.19
N LYS A 167 -16.93 -11.46 -1.16
CA LYS A 167 -16.45 -12.80 -1.56
C LYS A 167 -15.49 -13.44 -0.55
N LEU A 168 -15.10 -12.73 0.50
CA LEU A 168 -14.24 -13.25 1.59
C LEU A 168 -15.03 -13.98 2.69
N LYS A 169 -16.36 -14.02 2.62
CA LYS A 169 -17.26 -14.68 3.58
C LYS A 169 -17.09 -16.20 3.62
#